data_8db61f9b33490fa25237cbd3634299a9
#
_entry.id   8db61f9b33490fa25237cbd3634299a9
#
_cell.length_a   1.000
_cell.length_b   1.000
_cell.length_c   1.000
_cell.angle_alpha   90.00
_cell.angle_beta   90.00
_cell.angle_gamma   90.00
#
_symmetry.space_group_name_H-M   'P 1'
#
loop_
_entity.id
_entity.type
_entity.pdbx_description
1 polymer ?
#
loop_
_entity_poly.entity_id
_entity_poly.type
_entity_poly.pdbx_seq_one_letter_code
_entity_poly.pdbx_strand_id
1 'polypeptide(L)'
;MVRSWMFYIPGVRHLAVAGEGDRDETQQAFDRYLQLWADNEHRGCDGVFLSEHHFIGVSLSPSPHLLIAALSQRTSRLRLGVMSSALPLHDVRRLVEECGMLDYLSHGRLEIGIGPGAGTIEAGFKPELWQERLRRCHAASGW
;
A
#
# COMPACT_ATOMS: atom_id res chain seq x y z
N MET A 1 -26.11 6.84 -3.46
CA MET A 1 -24.97 7.75 -3.70
C MET A 1 -23.81 6.91 -4.21
N VAL A 2 -23.22 7.22 -5.36
CA VAL A 2 -22.05 6.51 -5.89
C VAL A 2 -20.84 7.05 -5.16
N ARG A 3 -19.98 6.13 -4.63
CA ARG A 3 -18.69 6.50 -4.03
C ARG A 3 -17.59 6.45 -5.08
N SER A 4 -16.72 7.44 -5.10
CA SER A 4 -15.59 7.53 -6.03
C SER A 4 -14.28 7.27 -5.32
N TRP A 5 -13.52 6.30 -5.84
CA TRP A 5 -12.23 5.90 -5.30
C TRP A 5 -11.14 6.00 -6.37
N MET A 6 -9.98 6.43 -5.94
CA MET A 6 -8.80 6.45 -6.80
C MET A 6 -7.85 5.32 -6.37
N PHE A 7 -7.38 4.55 -7.33
CA PHE A 7 -6.37 3.52 -7.13
C PHE A 7 -5.04 3.98 -7.71
N TYR A 8 -3.98 3.87 -6.90
CA TYR A 8 -2.65 4.31 -7.30
C TYR A 8 -1.61 3.20 -7.16
N ILE A 9 -0.78 3.09 -8.19
CA ILE A 9 0.48 2.37 -8.17
C ILE A 9 1.58 3.42 -8.25
N PRO A 10 2.06 3.93 -7.10
CA PRO A 10 3.08 4.97 -7.12
C PRO A 10 4.38 4.41 -7.66
N GLY A 11 4.97 5.11 -8.61
CA GLY A 11 6.20 4.67 -9.25
C GLY A 11 7.10 5.84 -9.67
N VAL A 12 8.35 5.52 -9.84
CA VAL A 12 9.37 6.37 -10.47
C VAL A 12 10.13 5.57 -11.51
N ARG A 13 10.78 6.25 -12.47
CA ARG A 13 11.54 5.56 -13.53
C ARG A 13 12.73 4.76 -12.99
N HIS A 14 13.35 5.27 -11.92
CA HIS A 14 14.49 4.61 -11.27
C HIS A 14 14.38 4.83 -9.77
N LEU A 15 14.33 3.75 -9.02
CA LEU A 15 14.34 3.79 -7.56
C LEU A 15 15.77 3.79 -7.03
N ALA A 16 16.07 4.72 -6.13
CA ALA A 16 17.31 4.73 -5.37
C ALA A 16 17.43 3.59 -4.33
N VAL A 17 16.54 2.60 -4.36
CA VAL A 17 16.48 1.52 -3.34
C VAL A 17 17.70 0.60 -3.37
N ALA A 18 18.49 0.62 -4.43
CA ALA A 18 19.73 -0.16 -4.53
C ALA A 18 20.99 0.72 -4.67
N GLY A 19 20.88 2.02 -4.41
CA GLY A 19 22.03 2.93 -4.55
C GLY A 19 22.27 3.42 -5.98
N GLU A 20 21.40 3.10 -6.93
CA GLU A 20 21.54 3.47 -8.35
C GLU A 20 20.61 4.61 -8.79
N GLY A 21 19.70 5.06 -7.92
CA GLY A 21 18.74 6.13 -8.22
C GLY A 21 19.13 7.47 -7.63
N ASP A 22 18.58 8.55 -8.18
CA ASP A 22 18.70 9.88 -7.63
C ASP A 22 17.84 10.00 -6.37
N ARG A 23 18.50 10.24 -5.24
CA ARG A 23 17.84 10.43 -3.95
C ARG A 23 16.87 11.60 -3.96
N ASP A 24 17.25 12.69 -4.63
CA ASP A 24 16.44 13.90 -4.69
C ASP A 24 15.19 13.66 -5.56
N GLU A 25 15.30 12.93 -6.66
CA GLU A 25 14.16 12.56 -7.48
C GLU A 25 13.18 11.67 -6.70
N THR A 26 13.69 10.70 -5.95
CA THR A 26 12.87 9.82 -5.11
C THR A 26 12.15 10.59 -4.02
N GLN A 27 12.84 11.50 -3.33
CA GLN A 27 12.23 12.36 -2.31
C GLN A 27 11.12 13.23 -2.90
N GLN A 28 11.38 13.88 -4.04
CA GLN A 28 10.40 14.71 -4.74
C GLN A 28 9.20 13.89 -5.21
N ALA A 29 9.40 12.61 -5.58
CA ALA A 29 8.32 11.74 -5.96
C ALA A 29 7.40 11.42 -4.77
N PHE A 30 7.94 11.11 -3.59
CA PHE A 30 7.15 10.94 -2.38
C PHE A 30 6.35 12.20 -2.03
N ASP A 31 6.96 13.37 -2.08
CA ASP A 31 6.29 14.64 -1.78
C ASP A 31 5.15 14.92 -2.76
N ARG A 32 5.38 14.70 -4.06
CA ARG A 32 4.35 14.87 -5.10
C ARG A 32 3.19 13.90 -4.92
N TYR A 33 3.48 12.62 -4.65
CA TYR A 33 2.42 11.63 -4.48
C TYR A 33 1.59 11.88 -3.23
N LEU A 34 2.23 12.19 -2.10
CA LEU A 34 1.51 12.53 -0.87
C LEU A 34 0.62 13.76 -1.06
N GLN A 35 1.10 14.77 -1.79
CA GLN A 35 0.29 15.94 -2.12
C GLN A 35 -0.86 15.58 -3.06
N LEU A 36 -0.57 14.85 -4.15
CA LEU A 36 -1.58 14.41 -5.11
C LEU A 36 -2.71 13.62 -4.44
N TRP A 37 -2.34 12.70 -3.54
CA TRP A 37 -3.34 11.89 -2.84
C TRP A 37 -4.16 12.72 -1.85
N ALA A 38 -3.55 13.66 -1.14
CA ALA A 38 -4.25 14.57 -0.25
C ALA A 38 -5.24 15.47 -1.03
N ASP A 39 -4.84 15.94 -2.21
CA ASP A 39 -5.68 16.79 -3.07
C ASP A 39 -6.96 16.09 -3.54
N ASN A 40 -7.00 14.75 -3.56
CA ASN A 40 -8.22 14.02 -3.88
C ASN A 40 -9.37 14.32 -2.93
N GLU A 41 -9.08 14.67 -1.67
CA GLU A 41 -10.09 15.11 -0.70
C GLU A 41 -10.80 16.38 -1.17
N HIS A 42 -10.05 17.33 -1.72
CA HIS A 42 -10.59 18.59 -2.25
C HIS A 42 -11.29 18.41 -3.59
N ARG A 43 -10.92 17.37 -4.34
CA ARG A 43 -11.56 17.03 -5.62
C ARG A 43 -12.83 16.21 -5.45
N GLY A 44 -13.24 15.92 -4.22
CA GLY A 44 -14.49 15.22 -3.93
C GLY A 44 -14.40 13.70 -4.03
N CYS A 45 -13.22 13.12 -4.04
CA CYS A 45 -13.07 11.67 -3.92
C CYS A 45 -13.42 11.20 -2.50
N ASP A 46 -14.04 10.04 -2.40
CA ASP A 46 -14.38 9.41 -1.13
C ASP A 46 -13.17 8.71 -0.49
N GLY A 47 -12.24 8.22 -1.31
CA GLY A 47 -11.04 7.55 -0.81
C GLY A 47 -9.98 7.29 -1.85
N VAL A 48 -8.84 6.80 -1.37
CA VAL A 48 -7.72 6.34 -2.19
C VAL A 48 -7.30 4.95 -1.76
N PHE A 49 -6.91 4.12 -2.72
CA PHE A 49 -6.23 2.85 -2.49
C PHE A 49 -4.82 2.90 -3.01
N LEU A 50 -3.87 2.43 -2.20
CA LEU A 50 -2.47 2.27 -2.56
C LEU A 50 -2.15 0.79 -2.72
N SER A 51 -1.35 0.46 -3.75
CA SER A 51 -0.87 -0.90 -3.97
C SER A 51 0.35 -1.22 -3.12
N GLU A 52 0.59 -2.50 -2.88
CA GLU A 52 1.84 -3.03 -2.31
C GLU A 52 2.63 -3.77 -3.38
N HIS A 53 3.88 -3.35 -3.60
CA HIS A 53 4.79 -3.98 -4.56
C HIS A 53 6.21 -4.01 -4.03
N HIS A 54 6.86 -5.17 -4.16
CA HIS A 54 8.21 -5.41 -3.65
C HIS A 54 9.19 -5.75 -4.78
N PHE A 55 10.44 -5.32 -4.64
CA PHE A 55 11.57 -5.69 -5.49
C PHE A 55 11.40 -5.39 -6.98
N ILE A 56 10.41 -4.60 -7.34
CA ILE A 56 10.25 -4.07 -8.69
C ILE A 56 10.78 -2.64 -8.71
N GLY A 57 11.78 -2.38 -9.55
CA GLY A 57 12.53 -1.11 -9.58
C GLY A 57 11.73 0.14 -9.97
N VAL A 58 10.41 0.04 -10.05
CA VAL A 58 9.52 1.14 -10.44
C VAL A 58 8.47 1.48 -9.40
N SER A 59 8.39 0.75 -8.29
CA SER A 59 7.37 1.01 -7.26
C SER A 59 7.95 1.70 -6.03
N LEU A 60 7.26 2.75 -5.59
CA LEU A 60 7.52 3.49 -4.34
C LEU A 60 6.74 2.96 -3.15
N SER A 61 5.99 1.86 -3.29
CA SER A 61 5.09 1.37 -2.25
C SER A 61 5.39 -0.05 -1.75
N PRO A 62 6.61 -0.35 -1.28
CA PRO A 62 6.87 -1.61 -0.61
C PRO A 62 6.18 -1.71 0.75
N SER A 63 5.79 -0.57 1.33
CA SER A 63 5.02 -0.49 2.57
C SER A 63 3.95 0.60 2.44
N PRO A 64 2.80 0.30 1.81
CA PRO A 64 1.72 1.27 1.66
C PRO A 64 1.15 1.73 3.01
N HIS A 65 1.29 0.94 4.06
CA HIS A 65 0.89 1.29 5.41
C HIS A 65 1.61 2.55 5.93
N LEU A 66 2.91 2.70 5.65
CA LEU A 66 3.66 3.91 6.00
C LEU A 66 3.17 5.13 5.22
N LEU A 67 2.84 4.95 3.95
CA LEU A 67 2.28 6.02 3.12
C LEU A 67 0.90 6.45 3.61
N ILE A 68 0.06 5.49 4.03
CA ILE A 68 -1.25 5.77 4.64
C ILE A 68 -1.09 6.51 5.97
N ALA A 69 -0.12 6.12 6.81
CA ALA A 69 0.16 6.84 8.05
C ALA A 69 0.51 8.32 7.77
N ALA A 70 1.39 8.57 6.80
CA ALA A 70 1.76 9.93 6.41
C ALA A 70 0.57 10.70 5.81
N LEU A 71 -0.24 10.06 4.96
CA LEU A 71 -1.40 10.66 4.31
C LEU A 71 -2.53 10.94 5.30
N SER A 72 -2.72 10.11 6.32
CA SER A 72 -3.73 10.29 7.34
C SER A 72 -3.59 11.61 8.10
N GLN A 73 -2.35 12.11 8.23
CA GLN A 73 -2.05 13.38 8.89
C GLN A 73 -2.21 14.60 7.95
N ARG A 74 -2.45 14.38 6.66
CA ARG A 74 -2.65 15.41 5.64
C ARG A 74 -4.11 15.54 5.18
N THR A 75 -4.98 14.65 5.65
CA THR A 75 -6.38 14.55 5.25
C THR A 75 -7.28 14.40 6.48
N SER A 76 -8.55 14.76 6.34
CA SER A 76 -9.52 14.73 7.44
C SER A 76 -10.75 13.84 7.15
N ARG A 77 -11.12 13.65 5.89
CA ARG A 77 -12.33 12.92 5.48
C ARG A 77 -12.03 11.76 4.52
N LEU A 78 -10.95 11.87 3.76
CA LEU A 78 -10.58 10.90 2.74
C LEU A 78 -10.37 9.53 3.39
N ARG A 79 -11.06 8.51 2.89
CA ARG A 79 -10.81 7.13 3.31
C ARG A 79 -9.50 6.65 2.69
N LEU A 80 -8.76 5.87 3.43
CA LEU A 80 -7.38 5.51 3.10
C LEU A 80 -7.25 4.00 3.08
N GLY A 81 -6.93 3.44 1.94
CA GLY A 81 -6.93 2.00 1.76
C GLY A 81 -5.64 1.40 1.20
N VAL A 82 -5.41 0.15 1.54
CA VAL A 82 -4.41 -0.71 0.89
C VAL A 82 -5.14 -1.73 0.03
N MET A 83 -4.78 -1.84 -1.24
CA MET A 83 -5.35 -2.84 -2.14
C MET A 83 -4.25 -3.46 -3.01
N SER A 84 -3.77 -4.56 -2.54
CA SER A 84 -3.99 -5.26 -1.29
C SER A 84 -2.69 -5.43 -0.52
N SER A 85 -2.79 -5.61 0.80
CA SER A 85 -1.65 -6.09 1.57
C SER A 85 -1.34 -7.52 1.16
N ALA A 86 -0.09 -7.77 0.73
CA ALA A 86 0.37 -9.07 0.29
C ALA A 86 0.60 -9.98 1.50
N LEU A 87 -0.47 -10.54 2.05
CA LEU A 87 -0.49 -11.23 3.33
C LEU A 87 0.65 -12.25 3.55
N PRO A 88 1.09 -13.01 2.52
CA PRO A 88 2.19 -13.95 2.69
C PRO A 88 3.56 -13.29 2.96
N LEU A 89 3.69 -12.00 2.74
CA LEU A 89 4.92 -11.23 3.00
C LEU A 89 4.92 -10.60 4.40
N HIS A 90 3.81 -10.70 5.13
CA HIS A 90 3.65 -10.12 6.46
C HIS A 90 3.61 -11.20 7.56
N ASP A 91 4.09 -10.87 8.75
CA ASP A 91 3.62 -11.55 9.96
C ASP A 91 2.22 -11.02 10.28
N VAL A 92 1.23 -11.90 10.26
CA VAL A 92 -0.20 -11.53 10.41
C VAL A 92 -0.47 -10.78 11.72
N ARG A 93 0.21 -11.15 12.80
CA ARG A 93 0.06 -10.49 14.12
C ARG A 93 0.54 -9.05 14.05
N ARG A 94 1.69 -8.82 13.42
CA ARG A 94 2.25 -7.48 13.21
C ARG A 94 1.32 -6.65 12.32
N LEU A 95 0.83 -7.24 11.24
CA LEU A 95 -0.10 -6.55 10.33
C LEU A 95 -1.37 -6.09 11.05
N VAL A 96 -1.94 -6.94 11.91
CA VAL A 96 -3.13 -6.59 12.70
C VAL A 96 -2.85 -5.43 13.67
N GLU A 97 -1.71 -5.45 14.36
CA GLU A 97 -1.30 -4.35 15.25
C GLU A 97 -1.11 -3.04 14.46
N GLU A 98 -0.44 -3.10 13.32
CA GLU A 98 -0.21 -1.94 12.44
C GLU A 98 -1.52 -1.38 11.87
N CYS A 99 -2.44 -2.26 11.45
CA CYS A 99 -3.78 -1.84 11.02
C CYS A 99 -4.56 -1.16 12.15
N GLY A 100 -4.50 -1.70 13.37
CA GLY A 100 -5.12 -1.07 14.53
C GLY A 100 -4.56 0.33 14.80
N MET A 101 -3.23 0.48 14.75
CA MET A 101 -2.59 1.81 14.89
C MET A 101 -3.01 2.77 13.78
N LEU A 102 -3.04 2.30 12.53
CA LEU A 102 -3.46 3.11 11.38
C LEU A 102 -4.91 3.56 11.47
N ASP A 103 -5.79 2.70 11.96
CA ASP A 103 -7.19 3.06 12.16
C ASP A 103 -7.33 4.19 13.19
N TYR A 104 -6.63 4.12 14.31
CA TYR A 104 -6.57 5.23 15.28
C TYR A 104 -5.95 6.50 14.68
N LEU A 105 -4.79 6.40 13.99
CA LEU A 105 -4.13 7.55 13.38
C LEU A 105 -4.98 8.22 12.31
N SER A 106 -5.80 7.45 11.62
CA SER A 106 -6.70 7.94 10.58
C SER A 106 -8.09 8.32 11.09
N HIS A 107 -8.37 8.17 12.38
CA HIS A 107 -9.69 8.40 12.97
C HIS A 107 -10.80 7.56 12.31
N GLY A 108 -10.58 6.25 12.17
CA GLY A 108 -11.56 5.30 11.61
C GLY A 108 -11.77 5.40 10.11
N ARG A 109 -10.79 5.93 9.37
CA ARG A 109 -10.86 6.07 7.90
C ARG A 109 -10.11 4.98 7.14
N LEU A 110 -9.55 4.00 7.86
CA LEU A 110 -8.78 2.93 7.25
C LEU A 110 -9.67 1.95 6.48
N GLU A 111 -9.15 1.47 5.34
CA GLU A 111 -9.71 0.36 4.55
C GLU A 111 -8.59 -0.62 4.24
N ILE A 112 -8.78 -1.89 4.55
CA ILE A 112 -7.75 -2.91 4.30
C ILE A 112 -8.26 -3.97 3.34
N GLY A 113 -7.62 -4.06 2.18
CA GLY A 113 -7.69 -5.21 1.31
C GLY A 113 -6.52 -6.16 1.61
N ILE A 114 -6.79 -7.44 1.68
CA ILE A 114 -5.78 -8.48 1.80
C ILE A 114 -5.76 -9.35 0.56
N GLY A 115 -4.60 -9.84 0.18
CA GLY A 115 -4.44 -10.67 -1.00
C GLY A 115 -3.18 -11.53 -0.97
N PRO A 116 -3.04 -12.44 -1.95
CA PRO A 116 -1.87 -13.30 -2.04
C PRO A 116 -0.62 -12.59 -2.59
N GLY A 117 -0.74 -11.31 -3.00
CA GLY A 117 0.29 -10.59 -3.76
C GLY A 117 0.20 -10.87 -5.27
N ALA A 118 0.82 -10.04 -6.09
CA ALA A 118 0.61 -9.98 -7.54
C ALA A 118 1.70 -10.64 -8.38
N GLY A 119 2.45 -11.57 -7.90
CA GLY A 119 3.36 -12.19 -8.84
C GLY A 119 4.55 -12.95 -8.35
N THR A 120 5.10 -13.63 -9.31
CA THR A 120 6.28 -14.46 -9.18
C THR A 120 7.53 -13.64 -8.85
N ILE A 121 7.64 -12.38 -9.29
CA ILE A 121 8.78 -11.50 -9.00
C ILE A 121 8.87 -11.17 -7.52
N GLU A 122 7.76 -10.78 -6.92
CA GLU A 122 7.68 -10.45 -5.49
C GLU A 122 7.89 -11.67 -4.59
N ALA A 123 7.73 -12.86 -5.14
CA ALA A 123 7.86 -14.13 -4.42
C ALA A 123 9.27 -14.70 -4.41
N GLY A 124 10.26 -14.07 -5.09
CA GLY A 124 11.56 -14.72 -5.28
C GLY A 124 11.44 -16.02 -6.08
N PHE A 125 10.38 -16.18 -6.86
CA PHE A 125 10.20 -17.18 -7.92
C PHE A 125 10.26 -18.65 -7.59
N LYS A 126 9.70 -19.05 -6.47
CA LYS A 126 9.46 -20.47 -6.22
C LYS A 126 7.96 -20.74 -6.33
N PRO A 127 7.50 -21.51 -7.35
CA PRO A 127 6.07 -21.82 -7.54
C PRO A 127 5.43 -22.47 -6.30
N GLU A 128 6.19 -23.26 -5.57
CA GLU A 128 5.76 -23.89 -4.32
C GLU A 128 5.46 -22.85 -3.22
N LEU A 129 6.16 -21.71 -3.20
CA LEU A 129 5.87 -20.62 -2.28
C LEU A 129 4.56 -19.91 -2.61
N TRP A 130 4.15 -19.89 -3.87
CA TRP A 130 2.87 -19.32 -4.28
C TRP A 130 1.69 -20.11 -3.71
N GLN A 131 1.73 -21.44 -3.79
CA GLN A 131 0.67 -22.29 -3.22
C GLN A 131 0.62 -22.16 -1.70
N GLU A 132 1.77 -22.07 -1.03
CA GLU A 132 1.81 -21.82 0.41
C GLU A 132 1.24 -20.45 0.76
N ARG A 133 1.50 -19.45 -0.04
CA ARG A 133 0.92 -18.11 0.11
C ARG A 133 -0.59 -18.11 0.00
N LEU A 134 -1.13 -18.77 -1.02
CA LEU A 134 -2.57 -18.92 -1.18
C LEU A 134 -3.20 -19.59 0.04
N ARG A 135 -2.58 -20.67 0.55
CA ARG A 135 -3.06 -21.35 1.76
C ARG A 135 -3.09 -20.43 2.98
N ARG A 136 -2.05 -19.63 3.19
CA ARG A 136 -2.00 -18.63 4.29
C ARG A 136 -3.07 -17.57 4.16
N CYS A 137 -3.29 -17.05 2.95
CA CYS A 137 -4.37 -16.10 2.70
C CYS A 137 -5.74 -16.69 3.03
N HIS A 138 -6.02 -17.90 2.57
CA HIS A 138 -7.29 -18.59 2.87
C HIS A 138 -7.46 -18.83 4.37
N ALA A 139 -6.40 -19.27 5.06
CA ALA A 139 -6.45 -19.50 6.50
C ALA A 139 -6.71 -18.21 7.30
N ALA A 140 -6.17 -17.09 6.85
CA ALA A 140 -6.33 -15.79 7.52
C ALA A 140 -7.68 -15.11 7.20
N SER A 141 -8.25 -15.36 6.01
CA SER A 141 -9.54 -14.80 5.60
C SER A 141 -10.74 -15.55 6.14
N GLY A 142 -10.54 -16.73 6.70
CA GLY A 142 -11.64 -17.57 7.21
C GLY A 142 -12.53 -18.20 6.13
N TRP A 143 -12.07 -18.22 4.86
CA TRP A 143 -12.76 -18.83 3.72
C TRP A 143 -12.15 -20.18 3.35
#